data_b4e259c5a15034a8152097a66d119d82
#
_entry.id   b4e259c5a15034a8152097a66d119d82
#
_cell.length_a   1.000
_cell.length_b   1.000
_cell.length_c   1.000
_cell.angle_alpha   90.00
_cell.angle_beta   90.00
_cell.angle_gamma   90.00
#
_symmetry.space_group_name_H-M   'P 1'
#
loop_
_entity.id
_entity.type
_entity.pdbx_description
1 polymer ?
#
loop_
_entity_poly.entity_id
_entity_poly.type
_entity_poly.pdbx_seq_one_letter_code
_entity_poly.pdbx_strand_id
1 'polypeptide(L)'
;MISAGEVHLPGRPKDIVGLKALAITAQRAFDNFRPAGVKVLAGAPIVEHGMVESDFAELAAAGVGLLGEIGLGSVKAGAEAAQMVTWARKYGIQSTIHTGGPSIPGSGLIDKDVVLEADADIIGHINGGHTALPEQHVCELCEKSRRAIEIVHNGNERVAIAAAKMAMHLKCPHRVILGTDGPAGSGVQPLGILRMVAMLASLANLPAELVFCFATGNTARIRKLNCGLIGVGRDADFVFMDRAQHSAGRTLLESVQLGDIPGVGMVMIDGIVRCGRSRNTPPATEIPVVVGTP
;
A
#
# COMPACT_ATOMS: atom_id res chain seq x y z
N MET A 1 -4.56 1.62 8.44
CA MET A 1 -4.31 2.26 7.12
C MET A 1 -2.88 2.73 7.08
N ILE A 2 -2.17 2.44 6.01
CA ILE A 2 -0.85 2.99 5.78
C ILE A 2 -1.02 4.14 4.81
N SER A 3 -0.65 5.34 5.22
CA SER A 3 -0.59 6.49 4.35
C SER A 3 0.87 6.89 4.21
N ALA A 4 1.40 6.73 3.02
CA ALA A 4 2.76 7.11 2.69
C ALA A 4 2.81 8.41 1.87
N GLY A 5 1.65 8.97 1.54
CA GLY A 5 1.54 10.03 0.54
C GLY A 5 1.24 11.43 1.04
N GLU A 6 1.16 11.65 2.33
CA GLU A 6 0.74 12.92 2.91
C GLU A 6 1.70 14.08 2.63
N VAL A 7 2.93 13.78 2.27
CA VAL A 7 3.93 14.79 1.90
C VAL A 7 3.91 15.10 0.39
N HIS A 8 2.97 14.53 -0.36
CA HIS A 8 2.76 14.81 -1.79
C HIS A 8 2.05 16.14 -2.07
N LEU A 9 1.87 16.99 -1.07
CA LEU A 9 1.21 18.28 -1.25
C LEU A 9 1.90 19.12 -2.33
N PRO A 10 1.14 19.72 -3.27
CA PRO A 10 1.72 20.53 -4.34
C PRO A 10 2.59 21.70 -3.82
N GLY A 11 2.25 22.24 -2.68
CA GLY A 11 2.98 23.33 -2.02
C GLY A 11 3.96 22.89 -0.94
N ARG A 12 4.37 21.61 -0.90
CA ARG A 12 5.30 21.13 0.11
C ARG A 12 6.64 21.86 0.05
N PRO A 13 7.34 22.03 1.18
CA PRO A 13 8.72 22.47 1.19
C PRO A 13 9.59 21.53 0.33
N LYS A 14 10.51 22.08 -0.43
CA LYS A 14 11.50 21.31 -1.19
C LYS A 14 12.90 21.45 -0.60
N ASP A 15 13.08 22.39 0.33
CA ASP A 15 14.29 22.47 1.13
C ASP A 15 14.29 21.36 2.19
N ILE A 16 15.47 20.87 2.52
CA ILE A 16 15.65 19.68 3.38
C ILE A 16 15.10 19.93 4.79
N VAL A 17 15.25 21.15 5.32
CA VAL A 17 14.79 21.50 6.67
C VAL A 17 13.25 21.45 6.73
N GLY A 18 12.60 22.13 5.80
CA GLY A 18 11.14 22.14 5.72
C GLY A 18 10.55 20.77 5.42
N LEU A 19 11.20 20.00 4.56
CA LEU A 19 10.79 18.63 4.23
C LEU A 19 10.83 17.70 5.47
N LYS A 20 11.94 17.74 6.22
CA LYS A 20 12.06 16.97 7.48
C LYS A 20 11.02 17.41 8.51
N ALA A 21 10.86 18.73 8.69
CA ALA A 21 9.91 19.28 9.65
C ALA A 21 8.47 18.83 9.33
N LEU A 22 8.07 18.87 8.06
CA LEU A 22 6.76 18.40 7.61
C LEU A 22 6.57 16.90 7.88
N ALA A 23 7.55 16.06 7.53
CA ALA A 23 7.50 14.63 7.73
C ALA A 23 7.38 14.26 9.23
N ILE A 24 8.19 14.89 10.07
CA ILE A 24 8.18 14.68 11.53
C ILE A 24 6.84 15.14 12.13
N THR A 25 6.31 16.28 11.69
CA THR A 25 5.02 16.78 12.17
C THR A 25 3.88 15.85 11.80
N ALA A 26 3.85 15.37 10.56
CA ALA A 26 2.83 14.43 10.09
C ALA A 26 2.90 13.11 10.87
N GLN A 27 4.09 12.54 11.03
CA GLN A 27 4.31 11.31 11.80
C GLN A 27 3.77 11.46 13.24
N ARG A 28 4.18 12.50 13.96
CA ARG A 28 3.75 12.75 15.35
C ARG A 28 2.25 13.05 15.49
N ALA A 29 1.67 13.74 14.51
CA ALA A 29 0.24 14.01 14.51
C ALA A 29 -0.56 12.71 14.45
N PHE A 30 -0.20 11.79 13.56
CA PHE A 30 -0.92 10.54 13.38
C PHE A 30 -0.58 9.44 14.40
N ASP A 31 0.53 9.54 15.12
CA ASP A 31 0.78 8.67 16.28
C ASP A 31 -0.33 8.81 17.35
N ASN A 32 -0.86 10.04 17.52
CA ASN A 32 -1.86 10.34 18.53
C ASN A 32 -3.28 10.45 17.96
N PHE A 33 -3.41 10.82 16.69
CA PHE A 33 -4.70 11.00 16.04
C PHE A 33 -5.08 9.77 15.23
N ARG A 34 -6.14 9.09 15.68
CA ARG A 34 -6.69 7.90 15.02
C ARG A 34 -8.11 8.16 14.54
N PRO A 35 -8.30 8.65 13.31
CA PRO A 35 -9.63 8.95 12.79
C PRO A 35 -10.48 7.68 12.73
N ALA A 36 -11.62 7.67 13.42
CA ALA A 36 -12.47 6.49 13.59
C ALA A 36 -11.71 5.23 14.12
N GLY A 37 -10.64 5.42 14.87
CA GLY A 37 -9.78 4.35 15.40
C GLY A 37 -8.75 3.82 14.40
N VAL A 38 -8.73 4.28 13.16
CA VAL A 38 -7.78 3.81 12.13
C VAL A 38 -6.35 4.18 12.49
N LYS A 39 -5.45 3.20 12.46
CA LYS A 39 -4.01 3.42 12.57
C LYS A 39 -3.47 3.97 11.26
N VAL A 40 -2.73 5.06 11.33
CA VAL A 40 -2.12 5.71 10.15
C VAL A 40 -0.62 5.78 10.34
N LEU A 41 0.12 5.18 9.45
CA LEU A 41 1.57 5.41 9.32
C LEU A 41 1.78 6.59 8.39
N ALA A 42 2.28 7.69 8.93
CA ALA A 42 2.40 8.98 8.24
C ALA A 42 3.84 9.49 8.23
N GLY A 43 4.07 10.60 7.56
CA GLY A 43 5.36 11.29 7.55
C GLY A 43 6.37 10.69 6.59
N ALA A 44 5.95 10.24 5.42
CA ALA A 44 6.82 9.69 4.39
C ALA A 44 7.39 10.80 3.47
N PRO A 45 8.59 11.38 3.73
CA PRO A 45 9.13 12.45 2.92
C PRO A 45 9.51 11.96 1.52
N ILE A 46 9.22 12.76 0.50
CA ILE A 46 9.76 12.57 -0.84
C ILE A 46 11.22 13.06 -0.82
N VAL A 47 12.14 12.20 -1.24
CA VAL A 47 13.56 12.56 -1.26
C VAL A 47 13.88 13.62 -2.33
N GLU A 48 14.76 14.54 -1.96
CA GLU A 48 15.20 15.65 -2.80
C GLU A 48 16.74 15.70 -2.87
N HIS A 49 17.28 16.30 -3.94
CA HIS A 49 18.72 16.51 -4.07
C HIS A 49 19.29 17.26 -2.86
N GLY A 50 20.48 16.87 -2.45
CA GLY A 50 21.18 17.48 -1.33
C GLY A 50 20.88 16.84 0.03
N MET A 51 19.93 15.90 0.12
CA MET A 51 19.82 15.07 1.32
C MET A 51 21.08 14.23 1.51
N VAL A 52 21.51 14.13 2.76
CA VAL A 52 22.69 13.39 3.18
C VAL A 52 22.33 12.35 4.25
N GLU A 53 23.24 11.45 4.54
CA GLU A 53 23.00 10.34 5.47
C GLU A 53 22.46 10.78 6.84
N SER A 54 22.95 11.93 7.37
CA SER A 54 22.48 12.46 8.65
C SER A 54 21.01 12.85 8.65
N ASP A 55 20.43 13.22 7.50
CA ASP A 55 19.00 13.55 7.41
C ASP A 55 18.13 12.31 7.67
N PHE A 56 18.56 11.14 7.18
CA PHE A 56 17.89 9.87 7.45
C PHE A 56 18.02 9.45 8.91
N ALA A 57 19.18 9.69 9.51
CA ALA A 57 19.38 9.45 10.95
C ALA A 57 18.44 10.32 11.80
N GLU A 58 18.30 11.61 11.47
CA GLU A 58 17.40 12.54 12.16
C GLU A 58 15.92 12.14 11.98
N LEU A 59 15.50 11.80 10.77
CA LEU A 59 14.15 11.33 10.48
C LEU A 59 13.83 10.06 11.30
N ALA A 60 14.70 9.08 11.30
CA ALA A 60 14.54 7.84 12.06
C ALA A 60 14.47 8.10 13.58
N ALA A 61 15.35 8.96 14.11
CA ALA A 61 15.35 9.34 15.51
C ALA A 61 14.04 10.07 15.93
N ALA A 62 13.40 10.75 14.98
CA ALA A 62 12.10 11.39 15.18
C ALA A 62 10.90 10.44 15.01
N GLY A 63 11.13 9.16 14.66
CA GLY A 63 10.08 8.15 14.48
C GLY A 63 9.56 7.99 13.04
N VAL A 64 10.15 8.70 12.06
CA VAL A 64 9.80 8.54 10.65
C VAL A 64 10.32 7.18 10.16
N GLY A 65 9.41 6.28 9.78
CA GLY A 65 9.74 4.92 9.35
C GLY A 65 9.54 4.65 7.86
N LEU A 66 9.10 5.64 7.10
CA LEU A 66 8.78 5.48 5.67
C LEU A 66 9.42 6.62 4.85
N LEU A 67 9.82 6.30 3.63
CA LEU A 67 9.99 7.30 2.57
C LEU A 67 8.76 7.32 1.68
N GLY A 68 8.43 8.50 1.19
CA GLY A 68 7.50 8.67 0.08
C GLY A 68 8.12 8.13 -1.22
N GLU A 69 7.38 8.22 -2.29
CA GLU A 69 7.80 7.64 -3.56
C GLU A 69 9.03 8.36 -4.12
N ILE A 70 10.17 7.65 -4.13
CA ILE A 70 11.38 8.08 -4.82
C ILE A 70 11.03 8.25 -6.31
N GLY A 71 11.45 9.34 -6.93
CA GLY A 71 11.13 9.67 -8.33
C GLY A 71 10.09 10.76 -8.48
N LEU A 72 9.30 11.08 -7.46
CA LEU A 72 8.35 12.20 -7.48
C LEU A 72 9.01 13.56 -7.14
N GLY A 73 10.16 13.53 -6.46
CA GLY A 73 10.98 14.71 -6.18
C GLY A 73 12.01 15.00 -7.26
N SER A 74 13.09 15.64 -6.87
CA SER A 74 14.24 15.92 -7.74
C SER A 74 15.10 14.68 -8.03
N VAL A 75 15.13 13.69 -7.12
CA VAL A 75 15.88 12.46 -7.25
C VAL A 75 15.20 11.52 -8.23
N LYS A 76 15.78 11.34 -9.42
CA LYS A 76 15.23 10.55 -10.53
C LYS A 76 16.24 9.58 -11.14
N ALA A 77 17.53 9.73 -10.83
CA ALA A 77 18.56 8.83 -11.29
C ALA A 77 18.67 7.62 -10.37
N GLY A 78 18.80 6.43 -10.95
CA GLY A 78 18.85 5.17 -10.21
C GLY A 78 19.98 5.11 -9.19
N ALA A 79 21.20 5.53 -9.57
CA ALA A 79 22.36 5.55 -8.68
C ALA A 79 22.17 6.45 -7.46
N GLU A 80 21.61 7.65 -7.63
CA GLU A 80 21.30 8.56 -6.52
C GLU A 80 20.20 7.99 -5.63
N ALA A 81 19.15 7.44 -6.23
CA ALA A 81 18.08 6.75 -5.52
C ALA A 81 18.62 5.57 -4.70
N ALA A 82 19.51 4.76 -5.26
CA ALA A 82 20.17 3.63 -4.57
C ALA A 82 20.96 4.08 -3.34
N GLN A 83 21.65 5.21 -3.45
CA GLN A 83 22.38 5.79 -2.31
C GLN A 83 21.41 6.17 -1.18
N MET A 84 20.29 6.83 -1.50
CA MET A 84 19.27 7.22 -0.51
C MET A 84 18.55 6.02 0.09
N VAL A 85 18.26 5.01 -0.72
CA VAL A 85 17.72 3.71 -0.25
C VAL A 85 18.69 3.04 0.74
N THR A 86 19.99 3.10 0.46
CA THR A 86 21.02 2.55 1.35
C THR A 86 21.02 3.25 2.70
N TRP A 87 20.97 4.60 2.73
CA TRP A 87 20.87 5.37 3.96
C TRP A 87 19.55 5.10 4.71
N ALA A 88 18.43 5.12 4.01
CA ALA A 88 17.12 4.81 4.60
C ALA A 88 17.13 3.44 5.28
N ARG A 89 17.61 2.42 4.58
CA ARG A 89 17.68 1.03 5.07
C ARG A 89 18.60 0.89 6.28
N LYS A 90 19.72 1.61 6.31
CA LYS A 90 20.64 1.66 7.46
C LYS A 90 19.95 2.10 8.74
N TYR A 91 19.03 3.04 8.65
CA TYR A 91 18.28 3.57 9.79
C TYR A 91 16.88 2.96 9.96
N GLY A 92 16.58 1.88 9.24
CA GLY A 92 15.30 1.16 9.37
C GLY A 92 14.10 1.81 8.69
N ILE A 93 14.33 2.90 7.94
CA ILE A 93 13.30 3.58 7.14
C ILE A 93 13.03 2.75 5.87
N GLN A 94 11.78 2.42 5.62
CA GLN A 94 11.36 1.66 4.45
C GLN A 94 11.14 2.57 3.25
N SER A 95 11.69 2.20 2.11
CA SER A 95 11.62 2.97 0.87
C SER A 95 10.59 2.41 -0.11
N THR A 96 9.90 3.32 -0.80
CA THR A 96 9.03 3.02 -1.94
C THR A 96 9.51 3.83 -3.14
N ILE A 97 9.52 3.25 -4.34
CA ILE A 97 9.85 3.94 -5.59
C ILE A 97 8.64 4.02 -6.51
N HIS A 98 8.42 5.19 -7.08
CA HIS A 98 7.45 5.42 -8.14
C HIS A 98 7.76 4.58 -9.38
N THR A 99 6.74 4.14 -10.12
CA THR A 99 6.90 3.50 -11.43
C THR A 99 5.96 4.11 -12.46
N GLY A 100 6.46 4.32 -13.67
CA GLY A 100 5.65 4.81 -14.78
C GLY A 100 5.81 6.30 -15.06
N GLY A 101 4.79 6.88 -15.67
CA GLY A 101 4.79 8.26 -16.13
C GLY A 101 4.68 9.29 -15.01
N PRO A 102 4.84 10.58 -15.36
CA PRO A 102 4.69 11.67 -14.38
C PRO A 102 3.29 11.67 -13.74
N SER A 103 3.21 11.86 -12.42
CA SER A 103 1.94 11.93 -11.69
C SER A 103 1.69 13.27 -11.01
N ILE A 104 2.73 13.98 -10.59
CA ILE A 104 2.61 15.33 -9.99
C ILE A 104 3.49 16.33 -10.75
N PRO A 105 3.21 17.66 -10.66
CA PRO A 105 4.05 18.68 -11.30
C PRO A 105 5.52 18.55 -10.91
N GLY A 106 6.40 18.44 -11.90
CA GLY A 106 7.85 18.29 -11.73
C GLY A 106 8.35 16.85 -11.59
N SER A 107 7.47 15.86 -11.46
CA SER A 107 7.86 14.45 -11.59
C SER A 107 8.20 14.10 -13.05
N GLY A 108 8.81 12.94 -13.27
CA GLY A 108 9.20 12.44 -14.57
C GLY A 108 8.88 10.97 -14.75
N LEU A 109 9.23 10.41 -15.89
CA LEU A 109 9.18 8.97 -16.11
C LEU A 109 10.22 8.28 -15.20
N ILE A 110 9.78 7.30 -14.45
CA ILE A 110 10.64 6.36 -13.72
C ILE A 110 10.47 4.99 -14.39
N ASP A 111 11.44 4.64 -15.19
CA ASP A 111 11.42 3.40 -15.95
C ASP A 111 11.96 2.21 -15.15
N LYS A 112 11.92 1.03 -15.78
CA LYS A 112 12.36 -0.22 -15.15
C LYS A 112 13.83 -0.23 -14.75
N ASP A 113 14.69 0.46 -15.48
CA ASP A 113 16.14 0.42 -15.23
C ASP A 113 16.45 1.27 -13.99
N VAL A 114 15.83 2.44 -13.86
CA VAL A 114 15.90 3.27 -12.63
C VAL A 114 15.35 2.49 -11.42
N VAL A 115 14.21 1.79 -11.57
CA VAL A 115 13.62 0.99 -10.48
C VAL A 115 14.55 -0.12 -10.03
N LEU A 116 15.17 -0.84 -10.98
CA LEU A 116 16.10 -1.93 -10.68
C LEU A 116 17.39 -1.42 -10.02
N GLU A 117 17.93 -0.32 -10.51
CA GLU A 117 19.15 0.28 -9.98
C GLU A 117 18.94 0.85 -8.58
N ALA A 118 17.82 1.52 -8.33
CA ALA A 118 17.48 2.08 -7.03
C ALA A 118 17.29 1.01 -5.94
N ASP A 119 16.83 -0.18 -6.29
CA ASP A 119 16.60 -1.33 -5.41
C ASP A 119 15.80 -0.99 -4.14
N ALA A 120 14.79 -0.13 -4.26
CA ALA A 120 13.91 0.26 -3.14
C ALA A 120 13.18 -0.95 -2.56
N ASP A 121 12.77 -0.88 -1.29
CA ASP A 121 12.14 -2.00 -0.59
C ASP A 121 10.78 -2.38 -1.21
N ILE A 122 10.09 -1.41 -1.79
CA ILE A 122 8.80 -1.59 -2.45
C ILE A 122 8.82 -0.92 -3.82
N ILE A 123 8.46 -1.69 -4.84
CA ILE A 123 8.11 -1.16 -6.15
C ILE A 123 6.69 -0.65 -6.05
N GLY A 124 6.55 0.67 -5.84
CA GLY A 124 5.26 1.33 -5.64
C GLY A 124 4.43 1.28 -6.91
N HIS A 125 3.12 1.13 -6.74
CA HIS A 125 2.12 1.05 -7.81
C HIS A 125 2.66 0.52 -9.15
N ILE A 126 3.17 -0.73 -9.13
CA ILE A 126 3.80 -1.36 -10.32
C ILE A 126 2.91 -1.32 -11.57
N ASN A 127 1.61 -1.24 -11.38
CA ASN A 127 0.62 -1.05 -12.43
C ASN A 127 0.38 0.43 -12.79
N GLY A 128 1.27 1.34 -12.30
CA GLY A 128 1.24 2.77 -12.58
C GLY A 128 0.07 3.50 -11.93
N GLY A 129 0.18 4.83 -11.88
CA GLY A 129 -0.94 5.71 -11.56
C GLY A 129 -1.71 6.05 -12.85
N HIS A 130 -1.52 7.26 -13.39
CA HIS A 130 -2.16 7.66 -14.66
C HIS A 130 -1.64 6.87 -15.87
N THR A 131 -0.35 6.50 -15.89
CA THR A 131 0.28 5.75 -16.97
C THR A 131 1.21 4.70 -16.41
N ALA A 132 0.93 3.44 -16.72
CA ALA A 132 1.79 2.31 -16.37
C ALA A 132 2.98 2.20 -17.33
N LEU A 133 4.04 1.55 -16.86
CA LEU A 133 5.08 1.04 -17.76
C LEU A 133 4.49 -0.01 -18.72
N PRO A 134 5.13 -0.25 -19.89
CA PRO A 134 4.77 -1.36 -20.75
C PRO A 134 4.73 -2.68 -19.96
N GLU A 135 3.74 -3.52 -20.24
CA GLU A 135 3.54 -4.80 -19.54
C GLU A 135 4.82 -5.66 -19.50
N GLN A 136 5.58 -5.67 -20.60
CA GLN A 136 6.86 -6.38 -20.66
C GLN A 136 7.86 -5.87 -19.61
N HIS A 137 7.95 -4.55 -19.40
CA HIS A 137 8.84 -3.96 -18.39
C HIS A 137 8.39 -4.31 -16.96
N VAL A 138 7.07 -4.36 -16.74
CA VAL A 138 6.50 -4.80 -15.47
C VAL A 138 6.85 -6.27 -15.19
N CYS A 139 6.75 -7.13 -16.18
CA CYS A 139 7.16 -8.52 -16.06
C CYS A 139 8.66 -8.65 -15.73
N GLU A 140 9.51 -7.86 -16.40
CA GLU A 140 10.95 -7.83 -16.10
C GLU A 140 11.23 -7.37 -14.67
N LEU A 141 10.50 -6.38 -14.15
CA LEU A 141 10.62 -5.94 -12.75
C LEU A 141 10.26 -7.07 -11.78
N CYS A 142 9.20 -7.81 -12.06
CA CYS A 142 8.80 -8.97 -11.25
C CYS A 142 9.89 -10.05 -11.23
N GLU A 143 10.54 -10.31 -12.36
CA GLU A 143 11.58 -11.33 -12.50
C GLU A 143 12.91 -10.92 -11.85
N LYS A 144 13.39 -9.71 -12.19
CA LYS A 144 14.75 -9.28 -11.85
C LYS A 144 14.85 -8.73 -10.43
N SER A 145 13.81 -8.05 -9.94
CA SER A 145 13.79 -7.55 -8.57
C SER A 145 13.45 -8.65 -7.57
N ARG A 146 13.90 -8.47 -6.32
CA ARG A 146 13.52 -9.29 -5.16
C ARG A 146 12.63 -8.53 -4.18
N ARG A 147 12.30 -7.29 -4.51
CA ARG A 147 11.56 -6.37 -3.63
C ARG A 147 10.06 -6.63 -3.68
N ALA A 148 9.32 -6.01 -2.75
CA ALA A 148 7.87 -6.10 -2.73
C ALA A 148 7.28 -5.45 -3.99
N ILE A 149 6.15 -5.98 -4.42
CA ILE A 149 5.40 -5.56 -5.61
C ILE A 149 4.09 -4.98 -5.11
N GLU A 150 3.92 -3.67 -5.18
CA GLU A 150 2.68 -3.05 -4.80
C GLU A 150 1.77 -2.87 -6.02
N ILE A 151 0.58 -3.43 -5.94
CA ILE A 151 -0.49 -3.28 -6.95
C ILE A 151 -1.56 -2.37 -6.36
N VAL A 152 -1.99 -1.35 -7.10
CA VAL A 152 -2.90 -0.33 -6.59
C VAL A 152 -4.20 -0.24 -7.38
N HIS A 153 -5.25 0.22 -6.70
CA HIS A 153 -6.58 0.38 -7.32
C HIS A 153 -6.59 1.47 -8.40
N ASN A 154 -5.87 2.56 -8.18
CA ASN A 154 -5.86 3.70 -9.10
C ASN A 154 -4.90 3.53 -10.29
N GLY A 155 -4.35 2.34 -10.47
CA GLY A 155 -3.49 2.01 -11.60
C GLY A 155 -4.22 1.35 -12.76
N ASN A 156 -3.46 0.90 -13.75
CA ASN A 156 -3.96 0.18 -14.92
C ASN A 156 -4.33 -1.26 -14.53
N GLU A 157 -5.60 -1.64 -14.68
CA GLU A 157 -6.12 -2.95 -14.26
C GLU A 157 -5.52 -4.11 -15.08
N ARG A 158 -5.27 -3.91 -16.37
CA ARG A 158 -4.65 -4.91 -17.23
C ARG A 158 -3.23 -5.23 -16.73
N VAL A 159 -2.47 -4.20 -16.42
CA VAL A 159 -1.09 -4.34 -15.90
C VAL A 159 -1.10 -4.92 -14.49
N ALA A 160 -2.09 -4.57 -13.66
CA ALA A 160 -2.29 -5.19 -12.34
C ALA A 160 -2.46 -6.70 -12.43
N ILE A 161 -3.32 -7.16 -13.36
CA ILE A 161 -3.55 -8.58 -13.62
C ILE A 161 -2.27 -9.26 -14.12
N ALA A 162 -1.53 -8.63 -15.03
CA ALA A 162 -0.28 -9.15 -15.56
C ALA A 162 0.77 -9.31 -14.45
N ALA A 163 0.96 -8.30 -13.61
CA ALA A 163 1.89 -8.33 -12.48
C ALA A 163 1.53 -9.43 -11.46
N ALA A 164 0.26 -9.56 -11.11
CA ALA A 164 -0.21 -10.58 -10.19
C ALA A 164 0.01 -12.00 -10.76
N LYS A 165 -0.34 -12.23 -12.03
CA LYS A 165 -0.09 -13.51 -12.71
C LYS A 165 1.40 -13.84 -12.81
N MET A 166 2.25 -12.84 -13.10
CA MET A 166 3.69 -13.02 -13.14
C MET A 166 4.24 -13.41 -11.77
N ALA A 167 3.79 -12.78 -10.68
CA ALA A 167 4.19 -13.16 -9.33
C ALA A 167 3.80 -14.61 -8.98
N MET A 168 2.65 -15.08 -9.46
CA MET A 168 2.24 -16.49 -9.34
C MET A 168 3.15 -17.42 -10.15
N HIS A 169 3.42 -17.08 -11.40
CA HIS A 169 4.32 -17.84 -12.28
C HIS A 169 5.72 -18.00 -11.67
N LEU A 170 6.24 -16.93 -11.12
CA LEU A 170 7.55 -16.89 -10.44
C LEU A 170 7.53 -17.51 -9.03
N LYS A 171 6.40 -18.04 -8.58
CA LYS A 171 6.21 -18.62 -7.24
C LYS A 171 6.57 -17.65 -6.10
N CYS A 172 6.31 -16.36 -6.31
CA CYS A 172 6.60 -15.33 -5.33
C CYS A 172 5.38 -14.47 -4.93
N PRO A 173 4.15 -15.05 -4.76
CA PRO A 173 2.97 -14.30 -4.37
C PRO A 173 3.13 -13.59 -3.02
N HIS A 174 4.04 -14.06 -2.17
CA HIS A 174 4.37 -13.45 -0.89
C HIS A 174 5.00 -12.04 -1.03
N ARG A 175 5.45 -11.65 -2.20
CA ARG A 175 5.99 -10.29 -2.48
C ARG A 175 4.89 -9.30 -2.84
N VAL A 176 3.69 -9.77 -3.20
CA VAL A 176 2.60 -8.89 -3.64
C VAL A 176 1.90 -8.29 -2.43
N ILE A 177 1.69 -6.97 -2.48
CA ILE A 177 0.86 -6.20 -1.55
C ILE A 177 -0.13 -5.35 -2.33
N LEU A 178 -1.23 -4.95 -1.66
CA LEU A 178 -2.26 -4.11 -2.26
C LEU A 178 -2.27 -2.72 -1.63
N GLY A 179 -2.43 -1.72 -2.48
CA GLY A 179 -2.65 -0.33 -2.12
C GLY A 179 -3.83 0.27 -2.88
N THR A 180 -4.17 1.52 -2.61
CA THR A 180 -5.18 2.26 -3.38
C THR A 180 -4.59 3.34 -4.25
N ASP A 181 -3.43 3.87 -3.90
CA ASP A 181 -2.84 5.07 -4.47
C ASP A 181 -3.82 6.29 -4.41
N GLY A 182 -4.65 6.30 -3.38
CA GLY A 182 -5.63 7.36 -3.17
C GLY A 182 -5.30 8.21 -1.94
N PRO A 183 -5.69 9.51 -1.95
CA PRO A 183 -6.48 10.18 -2.98
C PRO A 183 -5.66 10.79 -4.12
N ALA A 184 -4.34 10.63 -4.13
CA ALA A 184 -3.50 11.20 -5.18
C ALA A 184 -3.86 10.62 -6.56
N GLY A 185 -3.77 11.44 -7.57
CA GLY A 185 -3.99 11.06 -8.95
C GLY A 185 -5.46 10.98 -9.38
N SER A 186 -6.28 10.16 -8.76
CA SER A 186 -7.67 9.90 -9.21
C SER A 186 -8.75 10.17 -8.15
N GLY A 187 -8.39 10.80 -7.02
CA GLY A 187 -9.33 11.09 -5.94
C GLY A 187 -9.60 9.91 -5.01
N VAL A 188 -10.60 10.07 -4.14
CA VAL A 188 -10.97 9.03 -3.18
C VAL A 188 -11.78 7.94 -3.86
N GLN A 189 -11.29 6.72 -3.79
CA GLN A 189 -11.96 5.53 -4.32
C GLN A 189 -12.54 4.68 -3.18
N PRO A 190 -13.86 4.74 -2.96
CA PRO A 190 -14.48 3.92 -1.94
C PRO A 190 -14.25 2.43 -2.19
N LEU A 191 -13.97 1.68 -1.12
CA LEU A 191 -13.77 0.23 -1.16
C LEU A 191 -12.58 -0.22 -2.05
N GLY A 192 -11.61 0.64 -2.34
CA GLY A 192 -10.54 0.35 -3.29
C GLY A 192 -9.83 -0.99 -3.04
N ILE A 193 -9.48 -1.31 -1.79
CA ILE A 193 -8.86 -2.60 -1.46
C ILE A 193 -9.80 -3.78 -1.74
N LEU A 194 -11.07 -3.70 -1.36
CA LEU A 194 -12.04 -4.78 -1.61
C LEU A 194 -12.29 -4.96 -3.11
N ARG A 195 -12.30 -3.85 -3.88
CA ARG A 195 -12.39 -3.90 -5.35
C ARG A 195 -11.18 -4.59 -5.96
N MET A 196 -9.97 -4.29 -5.48
CA MET A 196 -8.75 -4.96 -5.93
C MET A 196 -8.79 -6.45 -5.64
N VAL A 197 -9.24 -6.83 -4.43
CA VAL A 197 -9.39 -8.24 -4.07
C VAL A 197 -10.36 -8.94 -5.03
N ALA A 198 -11.54 -8.38 -5.25
CA ALA A 198 -12.53 -8.95 -6.16
C ALA A 198 -12.02 -9.01 -7.62
N MET A 199 -11.36 -7.96 -8.10
CA MET A 199 -10.78 -7.89 -9.43
C MET A 199 -9.71 -8.97 -9.66
N LEU A 200 -8.74 -9.08 -8.75
CA LEU A 200 -7.66 -10.06 -8.89
C LEU A 200 -8.17 -11.49 -8.73
N ALA A 201 -9.11 -11.74 -7.84
CA ALA A 201 -9.71 -13.06 -7.70
C ALA A 201 -10.49 -13.45 -8.96
N SER A 202 -11.35 -12.57 -9.47
CA SER A 202 -12.23 -12.89 -10.61
C SER A 202 -11.51 -12.80 -11.95
N LEU A 203 -10.89 -11.67 -12.28
CA LEU A 203 -10.33 -11.43 -13.63
C LEU A 203 -8.92 -12.01 -13.81
N ALA A 204 -8.10 -12.03 -12.75
CA ALA A 204 -6.82 -12.74 -12.81
C ALA A 204 -6.96 -14.24 -12.52
N ASN A 205 -8.13 -14.68 -12.07
CA ASN A 205 -8.44 -16.05 -11.66
C ASN A 205 -7.47 -16.58 -10.59
N LEU A 206 -7.18 -15.73 -9.59
CA LEU A 206 -6.37 -16.10 -8.45
C LEU A 206 -7.26 -16.59 -7.30
N PRO A 207 -6.81 -17.56 -6.47
CA PRO A 207 -7.58 -17.99 -5.30
C PRO A 207 -7.92 -16.79 -4.40
N ALA A 208 -9.19 -16.59 -4.07
CA ALA A 208 -9.65 -15.42 -3.31
C ALA A 208 -8.95 -15.33 -1.94
N GLU A 209 -8.74 -16.48 -1.26
CA GLU A 209 -8.02 -16.54 0.02
C GLU A 209 -6.57 -16.03 -0.09
N LEU A 210 -5.90 -16.30 -1.21
CA LEU A 210 -4.55 -15.81 -1.46
C LEU A 210 -4.55 -14.29 -1.70
N VAL A 211 -5.54 -13.79 -2.45
CA VAL A 211 -5.64 -12.35 -2.73
C VAL A 211 -5.94 -11.55 -1.46
N PHE A 212 -6.72 -12.08 -0.54
CA PHE A 212 -6.87 -11.47 0.80
C PHE A 212 -5.53 -11.39 1.54
N CYS A 213 -4.65 -12.38 1.40
CA CYS A 213 -3.31 -12.32 2.02
C CYS A 213 -2.48 -11.15 1.48
N PHE A 214 -2.66 -10.73 0.22
CA PHE A 214 -1.96 -9.57 -0.34
C PHE A 214 -2.32 -8.28 0.40
N ALA A 215 -3.59 -8.13 0.79
CA ALA A 215 -4.07 -6.96 1.54
C ALA A 215 -3.82 -7.04 3.05
N THR A 216 -3.51 -8.21 3.60
CA THR A 216 -3.40 -8.45 5.05
C THR A 216 -2.01 -8.95 5.43
N GLY A 217 -1.78 -10.26 5.48
CA GLY A 217 -0.55 -10.86 5.97
C GLY A 217 0.71 -10.44 5.21
N ASN A 218 0.65 -10.34 3.88
CA ASN A 218 1.78 -9.88 3.07
C ASN A 218 2.12 -8.42 3.37
N THR A 219 1.10 -7.54 3.36
CA THR A 219 1.26 -6.13 3.70
C THR A 219 1.84 -5.97 5.11
N ALA A 220 1.30 -6.69 6.09
CA ALA A 220 1.79 -6.64 7.46
C ALA A 220 3.26 -7.07 7.57
N ARG A 221 3.63 -8.17 6.93
CA ARG A 221 5.01 -8.67 6.94
C ARG A 221 5.97 -7.69 6.26
N ILE A 222 5.61 -7.19 5.07
CA ILE A 222 6.46 -6.27 4.30
C ILE A 222 6.59 -4.93 5.00
N ARG A 223 5.49 -4.39 5.53
CA ARG A 223 5.46 -3.12 6.27
C ARG A 223 5.84 -3.27 7.75
N LYS A 224 6.23 -4.47 8.20
CA LYS A 224 6.65 -4.77 9.59
C LYS A 224 5.61 -4.38 10.64
N LEU A 225 4.32 -4.64 10.35
CA LEU A 225 3.21 -4.30 11.24
C LEU A 225 2.90 -5.44 12.21
N ASN A 226 2.42 -5.10 13.40
CA ASN A 226 1.97 -6.09 14.39
C ASN A 226 0.51 -6.54 14.19
N CYS A 227 -0.07 -6.29 13.03
CA CYS A 227 -1.44 -6.67 12.65
C CYS A 227 -1.45 -7.53 11.37
N GLY A 228 -2.62 -7.74 10.75
CA GLY A 228 -2.79 -8.40 9.46
C GLY A 228 -2.68 -9.92 9.47
N LEU A 229 -2.38 -10.51 10.61
CA LEU A 229 -2.38 -11.97 10.88
C LEU A 229 -3.02 -12.21 12.23
N ILE A 230 -3.82 -13.26 12.33
CA ILE A 230 -4.40 -13.71 13.60
C ILE A 230 -3.34 -14.50 14.36
N GLY A 231 -3.01 -14.05 15.57
CA GLY A 231 -2.03 -14.72 16.41
C GLY A 231 -1.93 -14.10 17.80
N VAL A 232 -1.49 -14.87 18.77
CA VAL A 232 -1.26 -14.38 20.15
C VAL A 232 -0.18 -13.29 20.13
N GLY A 233 -0.42 -12.17 20.81
CA GLY A 233 0.49 -11.02 20.87
C GLY A 233 0.38 -10.07 19.67
N ARG A 234 -0.53 -10.35 18.71
CA ARG A 234 -0.86 -9.45 17.61
C ARG A 234 -1.95 -8.46 18.00
N ASP A 235 -1.96 -7.31 17.34
CA ASP A 235 -3.04 -6.34 17.49
C ASP A 235 -4.38 -6.98 17.10
N ALA A 236 -5.40 -6.76 17.90
CA ALA A 236 -6.75 -7.27 17.65
C ALA A 236 -7.49 -6.37 16.63
N ASP A 237 -6.96 -6.33 15.41
CA ASP A 237 -7.51 -5.60 14.27
C ASP A 237 -8.20 -6.58 13.33
N PHE A 238 -9.52 -6.58 13.30
CA PHE A 238 -10.31 -7.52 12.53
C PHE A 238 -11.33 -6.81 11.63
N VAL A 239 -11.52 -7.35 10.45
CA VAL A 239 -12.66 -7.05 9.60
C VAL A 239 -13.46 -8.34 9.43
N PHE A 240 -14.69 -8.35 9.92
CA PHE A 240 -15.62 -9.48 9.77
C PHE A 240 -16.43 -9.26 8.51
N MET A 241 -16.31 -10.18 7.58
CA MET A 241 -16.95 -10.10 6.28
C MET A 241 -17.70 -11.41 5.98
N ASP A 242 -18.76 -11.28 5.19
CA ASP A 242 -19.44 -12.41 4.61
C ASP A 242 -19.84 -12.09 3.18
N ARG A 243 -20.35 -13.08 2.45
CA ARG A 243 -20.87 -12.87 1.10
C ARG A 243 -21.93 -11.78 1.11
N ALA A 244 -21.99 -11.01 0.03
CA ALA A 244 -23.08 -10.06 -0.17
C ALA A 244 -24.42 -10.78 -0.29
N GLN A 245 -25.49 -10.20 0.26
CA GLN A 245 -26.85 -10.71 0.01
C GLN A 245 -27.11 -10.73 -1.49
N HIS A 246 -27.76 -11.79 -1.95
CA HIS A 246 -28.06 -12.07 -3.37
C HIS A 246 -26.84 -12.38 -4.25
N SER A 247 -25.62 -12.54 -3.70
CA SER A 247 -24.52 -13.10 -4.46
C SER A 247 -24.86 -14.51 -4.96
N ALA A 248 -24.40 -14.83 -6.18
CA ALA A 248 -24.50 -16.18 -6.71
C ALA A 248 -23.51 -17.16 -6.03
N GLY A 249 -22.46 -16.64 -5.39
CA GLY A 249 -21.52 -17.43 -4.57
C GLY A 249 -22.17 -17.90 -3.27
N ARG A 250 -21.90 -19.13 -2.86
CA ARG A 250 -22.47 -19.74 -1.65
C ARG A 250 -21.67 -19.38 -0.40
N THR A 251 -20.42 -19.01 -0.57
CA THR A 251 -19.50 -18.59 0.51
C THR A 251 -18.91 -17.23 0.19
N LEU A 252 -18.25 -16.59 1.17
CA LEU A 252 -17.49 -15.35 0.97
C LEU A 252 -16.45 -15.50 -0.16
N LEU A 253 -15.68 -16.56 -0.14
CA LEU A 253 -14.60 -16.77 -1.12
C LEU A 253 -15.15 -17.03 -2.52
N GLU A 254 -16.23 -17.82 -2.64
CA GLU A 254 -16.91 -18.03 -3.93
C GLU A 254 -17.47 -16.71 -4.49
N SER A 255 -18.09 -15.87 -3.65
CA SER A 255 -18.65 -14.59 -4.13
C SER A 255 -17.55 -13.63 -4.60
N VAL A 256 -16.45 -13.55 -3.87
CA VAL A 256 -15.27 -12.76 -4.28
C VAL A 256 -14.64 -13.31 -5.55
N GLN A 257 -14.59 -14.63 -5.71
CA GLN A 257 -14.11 -15.28 -6.94
C GLN A 257 -14.99 -14.95 -8.16
N LEU A 258 -16.27 -14.68 -7.94
CA LEU A 258 -17.20 -14.20 -9.00
C LEU A 258 -17.08 -12.69 -9.27
N GLY A 259 -16.34 -11.96 -8.45
CA GLY A 259 -16.14 -10.51 -8.59
C GLY A 259 -17.02 -9.67 -7.69
N ASP A 260 -17.79 -10.28 -6.80
CA ASP A 260 -18.65 -9.53 -5.87
C ASP A 260 -17.82 -8.88 -4.76
N ILE A 261 -18.22 -7.69 -4.34
CA ILE A 261 -17.67 -7.02 -3.17
C ILE A 261 -18.29 -7.64 -1.92
N PRO A 262 -17.49 -8.10 -0.94
CA PRO A 262 -18.02 -8.68 0.28
C PRO A 262 -18.77 -7.66 1.13
N GLY A 263 -19.76 -8.15 1.88
CA GLY A 263 -20.44 -7.39 2.92
C GLY A 263 -19.57 -7.32 4.19
N VAL A 264 -19.31 -6.12 4.71
CA VAL A 264 -18.60 -5.93 5.98
C VAL A 264 -19.64 -5.82 7.10
N GLY A 265 -19.63 -6.83 7.98
CA GLY A 265 -20.53 -6.92 9.13
C GLY A 265 -19.99 -6.22 10.38
N MET A 266 -18.66 -6.15 10.55
CA MET A 266 -18.05 -5.47 11.70
C MET A 266 -16.58 -5.12 11.41
N VAL A 267 -16.12 -4.01 12.01
CA VAL A 267 -14.70 -3.64 12.06
C VAL A 267 -14.29 -3.45 13.53
N MET A 268 -13.24 -4.13 13.92
CA MET A 268 -12.61 -4.02 15.24
C MET A 268 -11.18 -3.52 15.07
N ILE A 269 -10.75 -2.57 15.89
CA ILE A 269 -9.39 -2.04 15.94
C ILE A 269 -8.96 -1.98 17.41
N ASP A 270 -7.80 -2.54 17.71
CA ASP A 270 -7.27 -2.69 19.08
C ASP A 270 -8.28 -3.39 20.04
N GLY A 271 -9.01 -4.39 19.53
CA GLY A 271 -10.03 -5.10 20.30
C GLY A 271 -11.33 -4.32 20.53
N ILE A 272 -11.45 -3.09 20.00
CA ILE A 272 -12.63 -2.25 20.17
C ILE A 272 -13.45 -2.24 18.87
N VAL A 273 -14.73 -2.54 18.95
CA VAL A 273 -15.64 -2.43 17.80
C VAL A 273 -15.77 -0.96 17.42
N ARG A 274 -15.28 -0.59 16.25
CA ARG A 274 -15.30 0.77 15.68
C ARG A 274 -16.47 1.01 14.75
N CYS A 275 -16.91 -0.04 14.10
CA CYS A 275 -18.01 0.00 13.16
C CYS A 275 -18.75 -1.33 13.30
N GLY A 276 -20.07 -1.30 13.42
CA GLY A 276 -20.91 -2.45 13.20
C GLY A 276 -21.07 -2.70 11.69
N ARG A 277 -22.26 -3.00 11.22
CA ARG A 277 -22.52 -3.20 9.80
C ARG A 277 -22.09 -1.96 8.97
N SER A 278 -21.25 -2.17 7.98
CA SER A 278 -20.83 -1.10 7.07
C SER A 278 -22.01 -0.62 6.20
N ARG A 279 -22.12 0.70 6.04
CA ARG A 279 -23.09 1.33 5.11
C ARG A 279 -22.54 1.43 3.68
N ASN A 280 -21.22 1.26 3.51
CA ASN A 280 -20.54 1.48 2.23
C ASN A 280 -20.30 0.19 1.45
N THR A 281 -20.50 -0.97 2.07
CA THR A 281 -20.44 -2.27 1.41
C THR A 281 -21.85 -2.81 1.17
N PRO A 282 -22.03 -3.78 0.24
CA PRO A 282 -23.27 -4.54 0.19
C PRO A 282 -23.61 -5.14 1.56
N PRO A 283 -24.86 -5.42 1.86
CA PRO A 283 -25.23 -6.12 3.08
C PRO A 283 -24.60 -7.51 3.15
N ALA A 284 -23.92 -7.81 4.25
CA ALA A 284 -23.47 -9.17 4.53
C ALA A 284 -24.66 -10.11 4.78
N THR A 285 -24.54 -11.38 4.42
CA THR A 285 -25.58 -12.39 4.72
C THR A 285 -25.61 -12.69 6.21
N GLU A 286 -24.44 -12.91 6.80
CA GLU A 286 -24.27 -13.11 8.24
C GLU A 286 -23.61 -11.89 8.88
N ILE A 287 -24.06 -11.53 10.07
CA ILE A 287 -23.53 -10.39 10.83
C ILE A 287 -23.06 -10.89 12.19
N PRO A 288 -21.82 -10.60 12.60
CA PRO A 288 -21.33 -11.01 13.91
C PRO A 288 -22.06 -10.28 15.02
N VAL A 289 -22.30 -11.00 16.12
CA VAL A 289 -22.89 -10.47 17.33
C VAL A 289 -21.85 -10.46 18.43
N VAL A 290 -21.72 -9.33 19.12
CA VAL A 290 -20.87 -9.25 20.31
C VAL A 290 -21.62 -9.89 21.46
N VAL A 291 -21.13 -11.01 21.97
CA VAL A 291 -21.68 -11.73 23.11
C VAL A 291 -20.83 -11.43 24.33
N GLY A 292 -21.44 -10.91 25.36
CA GLY A 292 -20.78 -10.48 26.59
C GLY A 292 -20.67 -8.96 26.68
N THR A 293 -21.11 -8.44 27.79
CA THR A 293 -20.87 -7.04 28.17
C THR A 293 -19.46 -6.93 28.71
N PRO A 294 -18.72 -5.88 28.39
CA PRO A 294 -17.50 -5.57 29.09
C PRO A 294 -17.78 -5.24 30.55
#